data_fd79474a27892fae6a3c52be2d4bfef1
#
_entry.id   fd79474a27892fae6a3c52be2d4bfef1
#
_cell.length_a   1.000
_cell.length_b   1.000
_cell.length_c   1.000
_cell.angle_alpha   90.00
_cell.angle_beta   90.00
_cell.angle_gamma   90.00
#
_symmetry.space_group_name_H-M   'P 1'
#
loop_
_entity.id
_entity.type
_entity.pdbx_description
1 polymer ?
#
loop_
_entity_poly.entity_id
_entity_poly.type
_entity_poly.pdbx_seq_one_letter_code
_entity_poly.pdbx_strand_id
1 'polypeptide(L)'
;MSSFRDPAEMLHQALLSRLRLRQLALLQRIDRHRTLGRVAAEMRVSQPAVTKALKEVEEVFGSAIFLRTSRGLVPTPSGEAVLAYAKRALAELEATAQVLSSYEAGRGGRVRIGLTQQVPQKFISALLDHLLHRTPRVAAMVREGTTDELVGLLLAGELDCAIGRSYDGDATGLVQEAFYEQEPCLVVSARSARRLSRGPLDWAGLAKLDWILPPLNTPMRRTYNAVFVGAGVQPPVPMLESTSIRTLETALRDEPNAISILSRDVVDDMEAKGHWRALPYRLGWNLPPVSFLTTSAMQGSLMVRELKEVAVKAAGEMKKQRSQARSAP
;
A
#
# COMPACT_ATOMS: atom_id res chain seq x y z
N MET A 1 30.30 -2.71 42.75
CA MET A 1 29.17 -2.11 41.99
C MET A 1 28.82 -3.07 40.84
N SER A 2 27.80 -3.88 41.02
CA SER A 2 27.36 -4.84 40.02
C SER A 2 26.56 -4.03 38.96
N SER A 3 27.14 -3.86 37.78
CA SER A 3 26.45 -3.28 36.62
C SER A 3 25.31 -4.23 36.23
N PHE A 4 24.08 -3.88 36.56
CA PHE A 4 22.89 -4.52 35.97
C PHE A 4 22.96 -4.27 34.47
N ARG A 5 23.35 -5.28 33.69
CA ARG A 5 23.19 -5.19 32.21
C ARG A 5 21.76 -5.06 31.88
N ASP A 6 21.43 -4.11 31.01
CA ASP A 6 20.10 -3.91 30.50
C ASP A 6 19.56 -5.21 29.88
N PRO A 7 18.38 -5.70 30.30
CA PRO A 7 17.75 -6.90 29.70
C PRO A 7 17.65 -6.84 28.17
N ALA A 8 17.43 -5.65 27.59
CA ALA A 8 17.39 -5.44 26.14
C ALA A 8 18.75 -5.67 25.48
N GLU A 9 19.85 -5.24 26.15
CA GLU A 9 21.22 -5.44 25.67
C GLU A 9 21.61 -6.94 25.73
N MET A 10 21.20 -7.63 26.78
CA MET A 10 21.43 -9.08 26.92
C MET A 10 20.68 -9.86 25.82
N LEU A 11 19.41 -9.52 25.55
CA LEU A 11 18.65 -10.13 24.48
C LEU A 11 19.29 -9.85 23.12
N HIS A 12 19.70 -8.61 22.86
CA HIS A 12 20.37 -8.24 21.61
C HIS A 12 21.63 -9.08 21.36
N GLN A 13 22.47 -9.26 22.36
CA GLN A 13 23.69 -10.11 22.28
C GLN A 13 23.33 -11.59 22.05
N ALA A 14 22.29 -12.10 22.69
CA ALA A 14 21.82 -13.47 22.48
C ALA A 14 21.31 -13.66 21.02
N LEU A 15 20.58 -12.71 20.48
CA LEU A 15 20.11 -12.73 19.09
C LEU A 15 21.30 -12.73 18.11
N LEU A 16 22.27 -11.84 18.28
CA LEU A 16 23.45 -11.77 17.41
C LEU A 16 24.28 -13.06 17.42
N SER A 17 24.44 -13.71 18.57
CA SER A 17 25.33 -14.86 18.72
C SER A 17 24.66 -16.21 18.43
N ARG A 18 23.33 -16.33 18.60
CA ARG A 18 22.63 -17.63 18.61
C ARG A 18 21.54 -17.77 17.59
N LEU A 19 20.93 -16.66 17.10
CA LEU A 19 19.85 -16.71 16.13
C LEU A 19 20.39 -17.02 14.73
N ARG A 20 19.73 -17.97 14.05
CA ARG A 20 20.06 -18.36 12.68
C ARG A 20 18.93 -18.05 11.74
N LEU A 21 19.22 -17.58 10.53
CA LEU A 21 18.21 -17.27 9.51
C LEU A 21 17.23 -18.43 9.22
N ARG A 22 17.72 -19.67 9.23
CA ARG A 22 16.87 -20.86 9.08
C ARG A 22 15.80 -20.99 10.18
N GLN A 23 16.05 -20.45 11.36
CA GLN A 23 15.11 -20.46 12.49
C GLN A 23 13.99 -19.44 12.23
N LEU A 24 14.30 -18.27 11.66
CA LEU A 24 13.28 -17.32 11.23
C LEU A 24 12.37 -17.91 10.13
N ALA A 25 12.95 -18.63 9.18
CA ALA A 25 12.19 -19.34 8.16
C ALA A 25 11.29 -20.45 8.73
N LEU A 26 11.73 -21.12 9.78
CA LEU A 26 10.90 -22.07 10.52
C LEU A 26 9.68 -21.39 11.16
N LEU A 27 9.88 -20.26 11.83
CA LEU A 27 8.78 -19.50 12.46
C LEU A 27 7.72 -19.08 11.44
N GLN A 28 8.12 -18.62 10.26
CA GLN A 28 7.15 -18.28 9.19
C GLN A 28 6.34 -19.49 8.71
N ARG A 29 6.98 -20.67 8.57
CA ARG A 29 6.27 -21.90 8.21
C ARG A 29 5.26 -22.30 9.28
N ILE A 30 5.64 -22.21 10.56
CA ILE A 30 4.73 -22.51 11.67
C ILE A 30 3.54 -21.54 11.66
N ASP A 31 3.77 -20.27 11.45
CA ASP A 31 2.71 -19.26 11.35
C ASP A 31 1.74 -19.55 10.19
N ARG A 32 2.26 -19.94 9.02
CA ARG A 32 1.46 -20.29 7.85
C ARG A 32 0.61 -21.55 8.05
N HIS A 33 1.20 -22.63 8.58
CA HIS A 33 0.56 -23.93 8.66
C HIS A 33 -0.21 -24.19 9.96
N ARG A 34 0.10 -23.44 11.01
CA ARG A 34 -0.51 -23.56 12.35
C ARG A 34 -0.34 -24.93 13.01
N THR A 35 0.32 -25.89 12.37
CA THR A 35 0.54 -27.24 12.91
C THR A 35 1.94 -27.75 12.61
N LEU A 36 2.64 -28.30 13.65
CA LEU A 36 4.00 -28.78 13.50
C LEU A 36 4.12 -29.98 12.55
N GLY A 37 3.07 -30.80 12.44
CA GLY A 37 3.06 -31.95 11.53
C GLY A 37 3.11 -31.51 10.06
N ARG A 38 2.35 -30.47 9.65
CA ARG A 38 2.42 -29.91 8.30
C ARG A 38 3.75 -29.27 8.00
N VAL A 39 4.33 -28.56 8.96
CA VAL A 39 5.69 -27.98 8.84
C VAL A 39 6.73 -29.06 8.65
N ALA A 40 6.65 -30.15 9.43
CA ALA A 40 7.54 -31.30 9.32
C ALA A 40 7.47 -31.96 7.94
N ALA A 41 6.26 -32.14 7.40
CA ALA A 41 6.03 -32.69 6.08
C ALA A 41 6.62 -31.78 4.99
N GLU A 42 6.38 -30.45 5.04
CA GLU A 42 6.96 -29.49 4.08
C GLU A 42 8.50 -29.49 4.13
N MET A 43 9.07 -29.53 5.33
CA MET A 43 10.52 -29.51 5.53
C MET A 43 11.18 -30.88 5.33
N ARG A 44 10.40 -31.95 5.12
CA ARG A 44 10.88 -33.33 5.00
C ARG A 44 11.69 -33.80 6.21
N VAL A 45 11.24 -33.44 7.40
CA VAL A 45 11.86 -33.83 8.68
C VAL A 45 10.80 -34.44 9.61
N SER A 46 11.24 -35.01 10.76
CA SER A 46 10.29 -35.51 11.76
C SER A 46 9.65 -34.38 12.57
N GLN A 47 8.41 -34.56 13.01
CA GLN A 47 7.73 -33.61 13.89
C GLN A 47 8.49 -33.33 15.20
N PRO A 48 9.11 -34.30 15.88
CA PRO A 48 9.98 -34.04 17.03
C PRO A 48 11.13 -33.09 16.72
N ALA A 49 11.73 -33.17 15.52
CA ALA A 49 12.80 -32.25 15.09
C ALA A 49 12.28 -30.82 14.97
N VAL A 50 11.09 -30.61 14.40
CA VAL A 50 10.45 -29.28 14.33
C VAL A 50 10.12 -28.75 15.72
N THR A 51 9.61 -29.62 16.62
CA THR A 51 9.31 -29.24 18.01
C THR A 51 10.58 -28.79 18.75
N LYS A 52 11.68 -29.53 18.60
CA LYS A 52 12.97 -29.17 19.19
C LYS A 52 13.49 -27.86 18.64
N ALA A 53 13.45 -27.68 17.32
CA ALA A 53 13.88 -26.46 16.65
C ALA A 53 13.07 -25.23 17.09
N LEU A 54 11.74 -25.35 17.27
CA LEU A 54 10.91 -24.28 17.82
C LEU A 54 11.35 -23.93 19.24
N LYS A 55 11.54 -24.93 20.11
CA LYS A 55 11.98 -24.69 21.48
C LYS A 55 13.33 -23.98 21.53
N GLU A 56 14.29 -24.38 20.71
CA GLU A 56 15.61 -23.71 20.61
C GLU A 56 15.47 -22.23 20.22
N VAL A 57 14.54 -21.89 19.33
CA VAL A 57 14.29 -20.48 18.94
C VAL A 57 13.65 -19.71 20.10
N GLU A 58 12.65 -20.29 20.76
CA GLU A 58 11.99 -19.67 21.91
C GLU A 58 12.96 -19.41 23.06
N GLU A 59 13.92 -20.31 23.26
CA GLU A 59 15.01 -20.12 24.23
C GLU A 59 15.94 -18.94 23.86
N VAL A 60 16.20 -18.70 22.58
CA VAL A 60 17.00 -17.55 22.12
C VAL A 60 16.26 -16.24 22.38
N PHE A 61 14.95 -16.20 22.14
CA PHE A 61 14.10 -15.02 22.38
C PHE A 61 13.71 -14.86 23.86
N GLY A 62 13.93 -15.89 24.69
CA GLY A 62 13.58 -15.86 26.11
C GLY A 62 12.07 -15.91 26.39
N SER A 63 11.25 -16.20 25.40
CA SER A 63 9.79 -16.22 25.52
C SER A 63 9.15 -17.20 24.54
N ALA A 64 7.96 -17.71 24.89
CA ALA A 64 7.15 -18.49 23.97
C ALA A 64 6.67 -17.62 22.81
N ILE A 65 6.89 -18.09 21.59
CA ILE A 65 6.46 -17.42 20.36
C ILE A 65 5.06 -17.89 19.96
N PHE A 66 4.73 -19.15 20.24
CA PHE A 66 3.42 -19.71 19.92
C PHE A 66 2.77 -20.36 21.14
N LEU A 67 1.44 -20.22 21.21
CA LEU A 67 0.58 -20.95 22.14
C LEU A 67 -0.13 -22.10 21.42
N ARG A 68 -0.28 -23.25 22.09
CA ARG A 68 -1.10 -24.36 21.61
C ARG A 68 -2.55 -24.12 21.96
N THR A 69 -3.41 -24.13 20.97
CA THR A 69 -4.87 -24.03 21.12
C THR A 69 -5.58 -25.21 20.42
N SER A 70 -6.86 -25.35 20.61
CA SER A 70 -7.69 -26.33 19.87
C SER A 70 -7.69 -26.12 18.35
N ARG A 71 -7.33 -24.90 17.89
CA ARG A 71 -7.23 -24.52 16.47
C ARG A 71 -5.81 -24.62 15.91
N GLY A 72 -4.86 -25.11 16.71
CA GLY A 72 -3.45 -25.20 16.35
C GLY A 72 -2.57 -24.20 17.09
N LEU A 73 -1.42 -23.88 16.52
CA LEU A 73 -0.47 -22.91 17.06
C LEU A 73 -0.88 -21.48 16.70
N VAL A 74 -0.97 -20.61 17.70
CA VAL A 74 -1.32 -19.20 17.55
C VAL A 74 -0.20 -18.35 18.15
N PRO A 75 0.25 -17.27 17.49
CA PRO A 75 1.28 -16.40 18.03
C PRO A 75 0.90 -15.79 19.38
N THR A 76 1.86 -15.64 20.26
CA THR A 76 1.75 -14.79 21.46
C THR A 76 1.91 -13.32 21.06
N PRO A 77 1.62 -12.33 21.92
CA PRO A 77 1.93 -10.92 21.64
C PRO A 77 3.42 -10.69 21.34
N SER A 78 4.33 -11.33 22.07
CA SER A 78 5.76 -11.32 21.75
C SER A 78 6.07 -12.08 20.46
N GLY A 79 5.34 -13.16 20.19
CA GLY A 79 5.43 -13.94 18.96
C GLY A 79 5.06 -13.14 17.72
N GLU A 80 4.05 -12.27 17.78
CA GLU A 80 3.70 -11.38 16.68
C GLU A 80 4.85 -10.42 16.33
N ALA A 81 5.51 -9.83 17.34
CA ALA A 81 6.67 -8.98 17.13
C ALA A 81 7.84 -9.75 16.51
N VAL A 82 8.11 -10.98 16.97
CA VAL A 82 9.15 -11.86 16.43
C VAL A 82 8.84 -12.27 15.00
N LEU A 83 7.58 -12.61 14.68
CA LEU A 83 7.14 -12.97 13.33
C LEU A 83 7.24 -11.79 12.37
N ALA A 84 6.89 -10.59 12.81
CA ALA A 84 7.06 -9.37 12.03
C ALA A 84 8.56 -9.12 11.73
N TYR A 85 9.43 -9.29 12.71
CA TYR A 85 10.88 -9.23 12.51
C TYR A 85 11.36 -10.32 11.54
N ALA A 86 10.96 -11.58 11.73
CA ALA A 86 11.34 -12.69 10.88
C ALA A 86 10.96 -12.45 9.42
N LYS A 87 9.77 -11.92 9.18
CA LYS A 87 9.27 -11.58 7.85
C LYS A 87 10.16 -10.52 7.18
N ARG A 88 10.49 -9.44 7.89
CA ARG A 88 11.37 -8.38 7.37
C ARG A 88 12.78 -8.89 7.08
N ALA A 89 13.39 -9.62 8.02
CA ALA A 89 14.76 -10.13 7.87
C ALA A 89 14.90 -11.08 6.68
N LEU A 90 13.93 -11.97 6.46
CA LEU A 90 13.96 -12.90 5.34
C LEU A 90 13.65 -12.21 4.01
N ALA A 91 12.76 -11.23 3.99
CA ALA A 91 12.50 -10.42 2.79
C ALA A 91 13.74 -9.62 2.37
N GLU A 92 14.50 -9.07 3.34
CA GLU A 92 15.76 -8.36 3.06
C GLU A 92 16.85 -9.30 2.53
N LEU A 93 16.96 -10.51 3.08
CA LEU A 93 17.87 -11.53 2.56
C LEU A 93 17.52 -11.92 1.11
N GLU A 94 16.24 -12.12 0.82
CA GLU A 94 15.77 -12.41 -0.54
C GLU A 94 16.05 -11.25 -1.50
N ALA A 95 15.78 -10.01 -1.07
CA ALA A 95 16.08 -8.82 -1.85
C ALA A 95 17.57 -8.72 -2.17
N THR A 96 18.44 -8.97 -1.19
CA THR A 96 19.90 -8.98 -1.37
C THR A 96 20.34 -10.05 -2.38
N ALA A 97 19.82 -11.28 -2.28
CA ALA A 97 20.11 -12.34 -3.22
C ALA A 97 19.70 -11.96 -4.67
N GLN A 98 18.53 -11.31 -4.82
CA GLN A 98 18.06 -10.86 -6.12
C GLN A 98 18.90 -9.69 -6.69
N VAL A 99 19.37 -8.78 -5.84
CA VAL A 99 20.30 -7.71 -6.25
C VAL A 99 21.60 -8.30 -6.77
N LEU A 100 22.22 -9.24 -6.04
CA LEU A 100 23.45 -9.90 -6.46
C LEU A 100 23.27 -10.64 -7.79
N SER A 101 22.18 -11.41 -7.94
CA SER A 101 21.84 -12.07 -9.21
C SER A 101 21.60 -11.07 -10.35
N SER A 102 21.07 -9.89 -10.06
CA SER A 102 20.89 -8.83 -11.07
C SER A 102 22.24 -8.26 -11.57
N TYR A 103 23.20 -8.10 -10.67
CA TYR A 103 24.56 -7.68 -11.06
C TYR A 103 25.26 -8.70 -11.96
N GLU A 104 25.15 -10.00 -11.64
CA GLU A 104 25.67 -11.07 -12.48
C GLU A 104 25.05 -11.06 -13.89
N ALA A 105 23.76 -10.70 -13.98
CA ALA A 105 23.06 -10.53 -15.26
C ALA A 105 23.33 -9.18 -15.97
N GLY A 106 24.30 -8.38 -15.51
CA GLY A 106 24.62 -7.05 -16.07
C GLY A 106 23.54 -5.99 -15.83
N ARG A 107 22.65 -6.18 -14.82
CA ARG A 107 21.61 -5.22 -14.45
C ARG A 107 22.03 -4.43 -13.20
N GLY A 108 21.58 -3.18 -13.12
CA GLY A 108 21.90 -2.27 -12.01
C GLY A 108 21.09 -2.48 -10.73
N GLY A 109 20.55 -3.69 -10.50
CA GLY A 109 19.77 -4.02 -9.33
C GLY A 109 18.27 -4.27 -9.62
N ARG A 110 17.46 -4.25 -8.55
CA ARG A 110 15.99 -4.43 -8.60
C ARG A 110 15.33 -3.40 -7.71
N VAL A 111 14.11 -2.99 -8.08
CA VAL A 111 13.24 -2.15 -7.26
C VAL A 111 11.80 -2.67 -7.28
N ARG A 112 11.13 -2.63 -6.12
CA ARG A 112 9.75 -3.06 -5.91
C ARG A 112 8.91 -1.85 -5.53
N ILE A 113 7.98 -1.47 -6.40
CA ILE A 113 7.21 -0.22 -6.31
C ILE A 113 5.74 -0.55 -6.09
N GLY A 114 5.14 0.03 -5.06
CA GLY A 114 3.70 0.03 -4.84
C GLY A 114 3.03 1.24 -5.50
N LEU A 115 1.90 1.05 -6.17
CA LEU A 115 1.09 2.15 -6.71
C LEU A 115 -0.36 1.95 -6.30
N THR A 116 -1.02 3.02 -5.82
CA THR A 116 -2.47 2.98 -5.70
C THR A 116 -3.11 3.20 -7.08
N GLN A 117 -4.27 2.60 -7.31
CA GLN A 117 -4.93 2.63 -8.62
C GLN A 117 -5.40 4.05 -9.05
N GLN A 118 -5.45 4.99 -8.13
CA GLN A 118 -5.83 6.39 -8.40
C GLN A 118 -4.62 7.33 -8.50
N VAL A 119 -3.43 6.81 -8.76
CA VAL A 119 -2.27 7.62 -9.13
C VAL A 119 -2.45 8.09 -10.58
N PRO A 120 -2.32 9.40 -10.86
CA PRO A 120 -2.44 9.93 -12.22
C PRO A 120 -1.45 9.28 -13.18
N GLN A 121 -1.86 9.08 -14.43
CA GLN A 121 -1.05 8.42 -15.45
C GLN A 121 0.30 9.09 -15.68
N LYS A 122 0.39 10.42 -15.51
CA LYS A 122 1.65 11.16 -15.64
C LYS A 122 2.73 10.72 -14.65
N PHE A 123 2.34 10.37 -13.41
CA PHE A 123 3.31 9.82 -12.45
C PHE A 123 3.81 8.45 -12.90
N ILE A 124 2.90 7.59 -13.33
CA ILE A 124 3.25 6.26 -13.82
C ILE A 124 4.18 6.37 -15.02
N SER A 125 3.84 7.23 -15.99
CA SER A 125 4.67 7.46 -17.18
C SER A 125 6.06 7.97 -16.82
N ALA A 126 6.18 8.94 -15.91
CA ALA A 126 7.46 9.48 -15.49
C ALA A 126 8.34 8.43 -14.78
N LEU A 127 7.76 7.60 -13.93
CA LEU A 127 8.47 6.51 -13.26
C LEU A 127 8.94 5.45 -14.26
N LEU A 128 8.07 5.04 -15.18
CA LEU A 128 8.41 4.05 -16.20
C LEU A 128 9.47 4.57 -17.16
N ASP A 129 9.38 5.83 -17.59
CA ASP A 129 10.37 6.46 -18.45
C ASP A 129 11.75 6.44 -17.77
N HIS A 130 11.83 6.87 -16.50
CA HIS A 130 13.09 6.81 -15.74
C HIS A 130 13.63 5.38 -15.62
N LEU A 131 12.80 4.39 -15.30
CA LEU A 131 13.23 3.00 -15.11
C LEU A 131 13.67 2.33 -16.42
N LEU A 132 12.95 2.58 -17.53
CA LEU A 132 13.21 1.96 -18.81
C LEU A 132 14.44 2.52 -19.52
N HIS A 133 14.75 3.81 -19.33
CA HIS A 133 15.88 4.48 -19.98
C HIS A 133 17.12 4.59 -19.08
N ARG A 134 17.07 4.08 -17.85
CA ARG A 134 18.22 4.07 -16.94
C ARG A 134 19.30 3.10 -17.39
N THR A 135 20.57 3.53 -17.21
CA THR A 135 21.74 2.68 -17.47
C THR A 135 22.64 2.63 -16.22
N PRO A 136 23.02 1.46 -15.71
CA PRO A 136 22.56 0.12 -16.12
C PRO A 136 21.07 -0.10 -15.84
N ARG A 137 20.41 -0.95 -16.63
CA ARG A 137 18.99 -1.27 -16.49
C ARG A 137 18.69 -1.91 -15.13
N VAL A 138 17.59 -1.48 -14.51
CA VAL A 138 17.08 -2.02 -13.24
C VAL A 138 15.89 -2.93 -13.53
N ALA A 139 15.81 -4.05 -12.82
CA ALA A 139 14.58 -4.86 -12.82
C ALA A 139 13.55 -4.20 -11.91
N ALA A 140 12.41 -3.79 -12.46
CA ALA A 140 11.34 -3.18 -11.69
C ALA A 140 10.17 -4.16 -11.54
N MET A 141 9.61 -4.24 -10.33
CA MET A 141 8.33 -4.88 -10.04
C MET A 141 7.36 -3.78 -9.59
N VAL A 142 6.20 -3.72 -10.23
CA VAL A 142 5.12 -2.82 -9.84
C VAL A 142 3.97 -3.63 -9.26
N ARG A 143 3.46 -3.25 -8.10
CA ARG A 143 2.31 -3.86 -7.45
C ARG A 143 1.25 -2.81 -7.17
N GLU A 144 0.03 -3.07 -7.59
CA GLU A 144 -1.12 -2.22 -7.29
C GLU A 144 -1.85 -2.71 -6.04
N GLY A 145 -2.37 -1.75 -5.25
CA GLY A 145 -3.13 -2.04 -4.05
C GLY A 145 -3.71 -0.78 -3.41
N THR A 146 -4.42 -0.95 -2.30
CA THR A 146 -4.84 0.17 -1.44
C THR A 146 -3.65 0.69 -0.63
N THR A 147 -3.74 1.92 -0.10
CA THR A 147 -2.66 2.48 0.73
C THR A 147 -2.32 1.57 1.91
N ASP A 148 -3.34 1.03 2.60
CA ASP A 148 -3.15 0.15 3.76
C ASP A 148 -2.41 -1.15 3.40
N GLU A 149 -2.79 -1.77 2.26
CA GLU A 149 -2.10 -2.95 1.74
C GLU A 149 -0.64 -2.65 1.39
N LEU A 150 -0.40 -1.53 0.70
CA LEU A 150 0.96 -1.13 0.29
C LEU A 150 1.84 -0.79 1.50
N VAL A 151 1.28 -0.12 2.52
CA VAL A 151 1.99 0.14 3.79
C VAL A 151 2.33 -1.18 4.49
N GLY A 152 1.40 -2.13 4.55
CA GLY A 152 1.68 -3.47 5.09
C GLY A 152 2.83 -4.17 4.37
N LEU A 153 2.90 -4.07 3.04
CA LEU A 153 3.97 -4.64 2.22
C LEU A 153 5.31 -3.89 2.39
N LEU A 154 5.30 -2.56 2.54
CA LEU A 154 6.50 -1.78 2.86
C LEU A 154 7.08 -2.21 4.22
N LEU A 155 6.25 -2.29 5.25
CA LEU A 155 6.68 -2.70 6.59
C LEU A 155 7.14 -4.15 6.64
N ALA A 156 6.60 -5.00 5.77
CA ALA A 156 7.04 -6.38 5.60
C ALA A 156 8.34 -6.52 4.78
N GLY A 157 8.86 -5.42 4.19
CA GLY A 157 10.02 -5.45 3.30
C GLY A 157 9.73 -6.10 1.94
N GLU A 158 8.47 -6.21 1.55
CA GLU A 158 8.07 -6.75 0.24
C GLU A 158 8.02 -5.66 -0.85
N LEU A 159 8.00 -4.38 -0.47
CA LEU A 159 8.15 -3.21 -1.32
C LEU A 159 9.28 -2.32 -0.81
N ASP A 160 9.91 -1.57 -1.71
CA ASP A 160 10.97 -0.63 -1.40
C ASP A 160 10.42 0.80 -1.25
N CYS A 161 9.45 1.15 -2.07
CA CYS A 161 8.70 2.39 -2.00
C CYS A 161 7.29 2.22 -2.55
N ALA A 162 6.42 3.19 -2.27
CA ALA A 162 5.09 3.26 -2.87
C ALA A 162 4.67 4.71 -3.14
N ILE A 163 3.77 4.89 -4.10
CA ILE A 163 3.04 6.14 -4.32
C ILE A 163 1.57 5.87 -4.07
N GLY A 164 1.01 6.58 -3.12
CA GLY A 164 -0.37 6.42 -2.69
C GLY A 164 -0.87 7.63 -1.92
N ARG A 165 -2.01 7.49 -1.26
CA ARG A 165 -2.52 8.51 -0.35
C ARG A 165 -1.69 8.55 0.93
N SER A 166 -1.62 9.72 1.57
CA SER A 166 -1.08 9.78 2.94
C SER A 166 -1.79 8.76 3.82
N TYR A 167 -1.00 8.03 4.58
CA TYR A 167 -1.47 7.06 5.55
C TYR A 167 -1.70 7.76 6.89
N ASP A 168 -2.86 7.58 7.48
CA ASP A 168 -3.28 8.21 8.75
C ASP A 168 -3.20 7.26 9.97
N GLY A 169 -2.79 6.00 9.74
CA GLY A 169 -2.60 5.02 10.79
C GLY A 169 -1.24 5.13 11.48
N ASP A 170 -1.11 4.49 12.63
CA ASP A 170 0.18 4.33 13.32
C ASP A 170 0.98 3.21 12.66
N ALA A 171 2.15 3.56 12.12
CA ALA A 171 3.04 2.63 11.44
C ALA A 171 4.50 2.97 11.74
N THR A 172 5.02 2.37 12.80
CA THR A 172 6.42 2.56 13.21
C THR A 172 7.39 2.16 12.09
N GLY A 173 8.27 3.08 11.73
CA GLY A 173 9.25 2.88 10.65
C GLY A 173 8.76 3.27 9.26
N LEU A 174 7.49 3.62 9.08
CA LEU A 174 7.00 4.24 7.84
C LEU A 174 7.49 5.68 7.74
N VAL A 175 7.96 6.05 6.56
CA VAL A 175 8.32 7.42 6.20
C VAL A 175 7.44 7.83 5.05
N GLN A 176 6.77 8.95 5.20
CA GLN A 176 5.89 9.50 4.17
C GLN A 176 6.17 10.97 3.92
N GLU A 177 6.13 11.36 2.65
CA GLU A 177 6.29 12.74 2.21
C GLU A 177 5.18 13.08 1.22
N ALA A 178 4.29 13.97 1.61
CA ALA A 178 3.22 14.46 0.76
C ALA A 178 3.78 15.44 -0.28
N PHE A 179 3.47 15.23 -1.55
CA PHE A 179 3.99 16.07 -2.63
C PHE A 179 2.91 16.61 -3.57
N TYR A 180 1.70 16.05 -3.54
CA TYR A 180 0.66 16.45 -4.48
C TYR A 180 -0.74 16.38 -3.87
N GLU A 181 -1.48 17.49 -3.91
CA GLU A 181 -2.88 17.55 -3.50
C GLU A 181 -3.80 17.33 -4.68
N GLN A 182 -4.89 16.60 -4.46
CA GLN A 182 -5.89 16.30 -5.48
C GLN A 182 -7.25 16.82 -5.07
N GLU A 183 -7.95 17.40 -6.03
CA GLU A 183 -9.34 17.83 -5.87
C GLU A 183 -10.29 16.66 -6.18
N PRO A 184 -11.26 16.38 -5.32
CA PRO A 184 -12.30 15.43 -5.60
C PRO A 184 -13.27 15.98 -6.65
N CYS A 185 -13.83 15.09 -7.47
CA CYS A 185 -14.97 15.40 -8.29
C CYS A 185 -15.94 14.22 -8.33
N LEU A 186 -17.22 14.55 -8.46
CA LEU A 186 -18.27 13.57 -8.71
C LEU A 186 -18.22 13.16 -10.19
N VAL A 187 -18.23 11.86 -10.43
CA VAL A 187 -18.15 11.27 -11.76
C VAL A 187 -19.37 10.42 -12.03
N VAL A 188 -19.96 10.61 -13.17
CA VAL A 188 -21.19 9.92 -13.59
C VAL A 188 -21.07 9.45 -15.05
N SER A 189 -21.98 8.56 -15.47
CA SER A 189 -22.14 8.24 -16.87
C SER A 189 -22.31 9.51 -17.73
N ALA A 190 -21.68 9.56 -18.90
CA ALA A 190 -21.85 10.65 -19.85
C ALA A 190 -23.33 10.88 -20.20
N ARG A 191 -24.16 9.82 -20.21
CA ARG A 191 -25.61 9.88 -20.46
C ARG A 191 -26.37 10.65 -19.39
N SER A 192 -25.95 10.57 -18.13
CA SER A 192 -26.60 11.18 -16.96
C SER A 192 -26.07 12.55 -16.61
N ALA A 193 -24.90 12.92 -17.10
CA ALA A 193 -24.19 14.14 -16.72
C ALA A 193 -25.08 15.38 -16.90
N ARG A 194 -25.75 15.53 -18.04
CA ARG A 194 -26.62 16.69 -18.29
C ARG A 194 -27.77 16.80 -17.30
N ARG A 195 -28.37 15.68 -16.87
CA ARG A 195 -29.45 15.64 -15.89
C ARG A 195 -28.95 16.03 -14.53
N LEU A 196 -27.82 15.45 -14.10
CA LEU A 196 -27.26 15.60 -12.76
C LEU A 196 -26.44 16.90 -12.58
N SER A 197 -26.15 17.63 -13.65
CA SER A 197 -25.50 18.95 -13.61
C SER A 197 -26.48 20.12 -13.45
N ARG A 198 -27.77 19.86 -13.38
CA ARG A 198 -28.80 20.92 -13.27
C ARG A 198 -29.04 21.26 -11.79
N GLY A 199 -28.98 22.53 -11.46
CA GLY A 199 -29.25 23.02 -10.12
C GLY A 199 -28.04 22.97 -9.17
N PRO A 200 -28.25 23.29 -7.89
CA PRO A 200 -27.21 23.24 -6.87
C PRO A 200 -26.84 21.80 -6.51
N LEU A 201 -25.68 21.62 -5.84
CA LEU A 201 -25.26 20.33 -5.31
C LEU A 201 -26.25 19.84 -4.24
N ASP A 202 -26.90 18.71 -4.50
CA ASP A 202 -27.89 18.08 -3.62
C ASP A 202 -27.37 16.70 -3.15
N TRP A 203 -26.76 16.66 -1.97
CA TRP A 203 -26.24 15.40 -1.39
C TRP A 203 -27.34 14.39 -1.08
N ALA A 204 -28.56 14.85 -0.70
CA ALA A 204 -29.69 13.97 -0.41
C ALA A 204 -30.22 13.28 -1.67
N GLY A 205 -30.27 14.02 -2.78
CA GLY A 205 -30.60 13.47 -4.10
C GLY A 205 -29.51 12.55 -4.61
N LEU A 206 -28.25 12.91 -4.49
CA LEU A 206 -27.10 12.10 -4.92
C LEU A 206 -26.98 10.81 -4.11
N ALA A 207 -27.30 10.81 -2.82
CA ALA A 207 -27.23 9.60 -1.98
C ALA A 207 -28.17 8.48 -2.45
N LYS A 208 -29.18 8.79 -3.27
CA LYS A 208 -30.13 7.81 -3.84
C LYS A 208 -29.65 7.17 -5.15
N LEU A 209 -28.50 7.60 -5.65
CA LEU A 209 -27.91 7.04 -6.87
C LEU A 209 -27.15 5.74 -6.58
N ASP A 210 -26.77 5.04 -7.64
CA ASP A 210 -26.03 3.79 -7.56
C ASP A 210 -24.53 4.07 -7.35
N TRP A 211 -24.13 4.19 -6.10
CA TRP A 211 -22.77 4.54 -5.74
C TRP A 211 -21.77 3.41 -5.97
N ILE A 212 -20.65 3.75 -6.58
CA ILE A 212 -19.47 2.92 -6.67
C ILE A 212 -18.41 3.55 -5.75
N LEU A 213 -18.08 2.88 -4.65
CA LEU A 213 -17.19 3.40 -3.62
C LEU A 213 -16.02 2.44 -3.35
N PRO A 214 -14.90 2.93 -2.79
CA PRO A 214 -13.85 2.05 -2.30
C PRO A 214 -14.35 1.13 -1.18
N PRO A 215 -13.69 -0.01 -0.92
CA PRO A 215 -14.00 -0.89 0.21
C PRO A 215 -14.03 -0.16 1.55
N LEU A 216 -14.90 -0.62 2.46
CA LEU A 216 -15.21 0.06 3.72
C LEU A 216 -13.97 0.28 4.61
N ASN A 217 -13.01 -0.62 4.56
CA ASN A 217 -11.77 -0.56 5.34
C ASN A 217 -10.71 0.40 4.79
N THR A 218 -10.97 1.14 3.71
CA THR A 218 -10.02 2.07 3.12
C THR A 218 -10.10 3.48 3.70
N PRO A 219 -8.97 4.24 3.79
CA PRO A 219 -8.98 5.65 4.19
C PRO A 219 -9.91 6.49 3.32
N MET A 220 -9.92 6.23 2.01
CA MET A 220 -10.79 6.95 1.07
C MET A 220 -12.27 6.77 1.37
N ARG A 221 -12.70 5.55 1.76
CA ARG A 221 -14.09 5.33 2.14
C ARG A 221 -14.47 6.11 3.41
N ARG A 222 -13.56 6.16 4.39
CA ARG A 222 -13.78 6.98 5.60
C ARG A 222 -13.98 8.45 5.25
N THR A 223 -13.14 9.00 4.37
CA THR A 223 -13.27 10.37 3.88
C THR A 223 -14.62 10.60 3.19
N TYR A 224 -15.04 9.71 2.30
CA TYR A 224 -16.34 9.85 1.60
C TYR A 224 -17.52 9.75 2.56
N ASN A 225 -17.50 8.82 3.50
CA ASN A 225 -18.56 8.72 4.51
C ASN A 225 -18.66 10.00 5.36
N ALA A 226 -17.51 10.58 5.76
CA ALA A 226 -17.48 11.83 6.52
C ALA A 226 -18.10 13.02 5.75
N VAL A 227 -17.93 13.05 4.43
CA VAL A 227 -18.55 14.08 3.57
C VAL A 227 -20.08 13.99 3.59
N PHE A 228 -20.66 12.79 3.47
CA PHE A 228 -22.12 12.61 3.56
C PHE A 228 -22.65 13.01 4.94
N VAL A 229 -21.97 12.57 6.01
CA VAL A 229 -22.34 12.92 7.37
C VAL A 229 -22.26 14.44 7.59
N GLY A 230 -21.21 15.10 7.10
CA GLY A 230 -21.04 16.54 7.16
C GLY A 230 -22.12 17.32 6.38
N ALA A 231 -22.70 16.71 5.35
CA ALA A 231 -23.82 17.24 4.61
C ALA A 231 -25.20 16.92 5.24
N GLY A 232 -25.22 16.28 6.42
CA GLY A 232 -26.46 15.88 7.10
C GLY A 232 -27.18 14.69 6.44
N VAL A 233 -26.47 13.89 5.62
CA VAL A 233 -27.02 12.76 4.88
C VAL A 233 -26.34 11.48 5.32
N GLN A 234 -27.11 10.40 5.46
CA GLN A 234 -26.51 9.08 5.70
C GLN A 234 -25.67 8.64 4.48
N PRO A 235 -24.44 8.11 4.72
CA PRO A 235 -23.63 7.54 3.65
C PRO A 235 -24.41 6.46 2.88
N PRO A 236 -24.41 6.47 1.54
CA PRO A 236 -25.11 5.48 0.77
C PRO A 236 -24.48 4.09 0.93
N VAL A 237 -25.32 3.07 0.87
CA VAL A 237 -24.86 1.69 0.66
C VAL A 237 -24.42 1.60 -0.81
N PRO A 238 -23.16 1.27 -1.11
CA PRO A 238 -22.72 1.22 -2.49
C PRO A 238 -23.35 0.06 -3.24
N MET A 239 -23.71 0.28 -4.50
CA MET A 239 -24.07 -0.78 -5.44
C MET A 239 -22.84 -1.69 -5.69
N LEU A 240 -21.65 -1.09 -5.74
CA LEU A 240 -20.41 -1.80 -6.03
C LEU A 240 -19.27 -1.22 -5.17
N GLU A 241 -18.47 -2.10 -4.56
CA GLU A 241 -17.23 -1.74 -3.89
C GLU A 241 -16.03 -2.09 -4.79
N SER A 242 -15.29 -1.07 -5.22
CA SER A 242 -14.09 -1.27 -6.05
C SER A 242 -13.15 -0.07 -5.98
N THR A 243 -11.84 -0.33 -6.08
CA THR A 243 -10.81 0.67 -6.32
C THR A 243 -10.32 0.66 -7.77
N SER A 244 -10.70 -0.36 -8.55
CA SER A 244 -10.25 -0.56 -9.92
C SER A 244 -10.87 0.48 -10.86
N ILE A 245 -10.04 1.30 -11.49
CA ILE A 245 -10.46 2.28 -12.50
C ILE A 245 -11.18 1.60 -13.66
N ARG A 246 -10.73 0.43 -14.10
CA ARG A 246 -11.39 -0.33 -15.17
C ARG A 246 -12.79 -0.78 -14.78
N THR A 247 -12.97 -1.25 -13.54
CA THR A 247 -14.30 -1.65 -13.03
C THR A 247 -15.23 -0.45 -12.94
N LEU A 248 -14.72 0.70 -12.42
CA LEU A 248 -15.49 1.94 -12.36
C LEU A 248 -15.90 2.41 -13.77
N GLU A 249 -14.97 2.41 -14.73
CA GLU A 249 -15.23 2.80 -16.12
C GLU A 249 -16.35 1.95 -16.73
N THR A 250 -16.30 0.63 -16.53
CA THR A 250 -17.33 -0.28 -17.05
C THR A 250 -18.69 0.00 -16.42
N ALA A 251 -18.76 0.09 -15.09
CA ALA A 251 -20.00 0.33 -14.39
C ALA A 251 -20.61 1.70 -14.73
N LEU A 252 -19.81 2.77 -14.77
CA LEU A 252 -20.26 4.12 -15.14
C LEU A 252 -20.74 4.20 -16.61
N ARG A 253 -20.19 3.35 -17.50
CA ARG A 253 -20.65 3.29 -18.89
C ARG A 253 -22.01 2.60 -19.03
N ASP A 254 -22.17 1.50 -18.30
CA ASP A 254 -23.31 0.59 -18.50
C ASP A 254 -24.52 0.97 -17.62
N GLU A 255 -24.29 1.58 -16.45
CA GLU A 255 -25.33 1.98 -15.49
C GLU A 255 -25.58 3.49 -15.49
N PRO A 256 -26.75 3.95 -16.01
CA PRO A 256 -27.04 5.38 -16.12
C PRO A 256 -27.13 6.15 -14.80
N ASN A 257 -27.46 5.47 -13.70
CA ASN A 257 -27.53 6.08 -12.36
C ASN A 257 -26.25 5.91 -11.55
N ALA A 258 -25.23 5.26 -12.11
CA ALA A 258 -23.97 5.06 -11.42
C ALA A 258 -23.23 6.38 -11.19
N ILE A 259 -22.70 6.52 -9.99
CA ILE A 259 -21.92 7.68 -9.53
C ILE A 259 -20.74 7.24 -8.69
N SER A 260 -19.66 7.98 -8.76
CA SER A 260 -18.47 7.79 -7.92
C SER A 260 -17.81 9.12 -7.58
N ILE A 261 -16.83 9.09 -6.67
CA ILE A 261 -15.93 10.21 -6.37
C ILE A 261 -14.52 9.79 -6.75
N LEU A 262 -13.89 10.57 -7.63
CA LEU A 262 -12.51 10.37 -8.06
C LEU A 262 -11.72 11.68 -7.93
N SER A 263 -10.42 11.62 -8.09
CA SER A 263 -9.63 12.83 -8.25
C SER A 263 -9.80 13.41 -9.64
N ARG A 264 -9.82 14.73 -9.75
CA ARG A 264 -9.96 15.46 -11.02
C ARG A 264 -8.92 14.99 -12.06
N ASP A 265 -7.67 14.78 -11.65
CA ASP A 265 -6.61 14.37 -12.58
C ASP A 265 -6.87 13.01 -13.23
N VAL A 266 -7.36 12.04 -12.42
CA VAL A 266 -7.72 10.72 -12.96
C VAL A 266 -8.89 10.83 -13.92
N VAL A 267 -9.85 11.71 -13.63
CA VAL A 267 -11.00 11.93 -14.50
C VAL A 267 -10.59 12.60 -15.80
N ASP A 268 -9.75 13.63 -15.74
CA ASP A 268 -9.25 14.35 -16.91
C ASP A 268 -8.47 13.40 -17.85
N ASP A 269 -7.66 12.47 -17.30
CA ASP A 269 -6.98 11.43 -18.07
C ASP A 269 -7.94 10.48 -18.79
N MET A 270 -9.16 10.31 -18.26
CA MET A 270 -10.14 9.34 -18.73
C MET A 270 -11.31 9.95 -19.52
N GLU A 271 -11.63 11.25 -19.33
CA GLU A 271 -12.72 11.93 -20.04
C GLU A 271 -12.54 11.92 -21.56
N ALA A 272 -11.29 11.87 -22.04
CA ALA A 272 -10.96 11.75 -23.45
C ALA A 272 -11.57 10.48 -24.10
N LYS A 273 -11.83 9.42 -23.30
CA LYS A 273 -12.48 8.19 -23.77
C LYS A 273 -13.99 8.30 -23.93
N GLY A 274 -14.62 9.35 -23.43
CA GLY A 274 -16.02 9.73 -23.74
C GLY A 274 -17.12 9.03 -22.93
N HIS A 275 -16.80 8.08 -22.04
CA HIS A 275 -17.82 7.24 -21.36
C HIS A 275 -18.38 7.85 -20.06
N TRP A 276 -17.65 8.74 -19.42
CA TRP A 276 -18.01 9.41 -18.17
C TRP A 276 -17.72 10.90 -18.21
N ARG A 277 -18.31 11.63 -17.27
CA ARG A 277 -18.15 13.07 -17.13
C ARG A 277 -18.06 13.45 -15.66
N ALA A 278 -17.21 14.40 -15.34
CA ALA A 278 -17.25 15.06 -14.06
C ALA A 278 -18.46 15.99 -13.97
N LEU A 279 -19.13 15.99 -12.82
CA LEU A 279 -20.13 16.99 -12.53
C LEU A 279 -19.44 18.33 -12.20
N PRO A 280 -20.05 19.49 -12.55
CA PRO A 280 -19.43 20.81 -12.42
C PRO A 280 -19.50 21.38 -11.00
N TYR A 281 -19.49 20.50 -9.98
CA TYR A 281 -19.58 20.92 -8.59
C TYR A 281 -18.20 21.05 -7.94
N ARG A 282 -18.00 22.11 -7.17
CA ARG A 282 -16.87 22.24 -6.25
C ARG A 282 -17.28 21.65 -4.91
N LEU A 283 -16.56 20.66 -4.44
CA LEU A 283 -16.96 19.89 -3.26
C LEU A 283 -16.52 20.53 -1.94
N GLY A 284 -15.65 21.56 -1.97
CA GLY A 284 -15.25 22.33 -0.77
C GLY A 284 -14.31 21.59 0.19
N TRP A 285 -13.79 20.42 -0.20
CA TRP A 285 -12.82 19.63 0.55
C TRP A 285 -11.78 19.01 -0.38
N ASN A 286 -10.66 18.58 0.16
CA ASN A 286 -9.58 17.96 -0.60
C ASN A 286 -9.48 16.47 -0.26
N LEU A 287 -9.01 15.70 -1.22
CA LEU A 287 -8.58 14.33 -0.98
C LEU A 287 -7.31 14.32 -0.13
N PRO A 288 -7.05 13.27 0.66
CA PRO A 288 -5.74 13.07 1.26
C PRO A 288 -4.65 13.20 0.18
N PRO A 289 -3.55 13.92 0.47
CA PRO A 289 -2.53 14.17 -0.56
C PRO A 289 -1.90 12.87 -1.05
N VAL A 290 -1.45 12.90 -2.29
CA VAL A 290 -0.59 11.84 -2.83
C VAL A 290 0.79 11.99 -2.21
N SER A 291 1.31 10.89 -1.69
CA SER A 291 2.56 10.83 -0.94
C SER A 291 3.49 9.77 -1.50
N PHE A 292 4.77 10.01 -1.35
CA PHE A 292 5.79 8.98 -1.48
C PHE A 292 5.94 8.28 -0.13
N LEU A 293 5.84 6.97 -0.13
CA LEU A 293 5.88 6.12 1.05
C LEU A 293 7.08 5.20 0.95
N THR A 294 7.84 5.08 2.02
CA THR A 294 8.97 4.16 2.15
C THR A 294 9.20 3.81 3.62
N THR A 295 10.22 3.04 3.91
CA THR A 295 10.62 2.77 5.30
C THR A 295 11.91 3.50 5.64
N SER A 296 12.15 3.72 6.95
CA SER A 296 13.40 4.31 7.44
C SER A 296 14.65 3.56 6.93
N ALA A 297 14.56 2.23 6.80
CA ALA A 297 15.63 1.38 6.27
C ALA A 297 15.93 1.67 4.78
N MET A 298 14.91 1.99 4.00
CA MET A 298 15.04 2.19 2.55
C MET A 298 15.32 3.64 2.14
N GLN A 299 15.23 4.61 3.05
CA GLN A 299 15.53 6.04 2.76
C GLN A 299 16.94 6.25 2.19
N GLY A 300 17.92 5.44 2.62
CA GLY A 300 19.29 5.49 2.14
C GLY A 300 19.51 4.92 0.74
N SER A 301 18.55 4.16 0.20
CA SER A 301 18.64 3.54 -1.11
C SER A 301 18.70 4.60 -2.22
N LEU A 302 19.73 4.52 -3.08
CA LEU A 302 19.88 5.43 -4.21
C LEU A 302 18.65 5.37 -5.14
N MET A 303 18.17 4.16 -5.45
CA MET A 303 17.03 3.96 -6.33
C MET A 303 15.73 4.56 -5.74
N VAL A 304 15.49 4.39 -4.45
CA VAL A 304 14.31 4.96 -3.77
C VAL A 304 14.36 6.49 -3.81
N ARG A 305 15.53 7.09 -3.62
CA ARG A 305 15.72 8.55 -3.73
C ARG A 305 15.48 9.05 -5.16
N GLU A 306 16.06 8.38 -6.16
CA GLU A 306 15.85 8.73 -7.58
C GLU A 306 14.35 8.69 -7.94
N LEU A 307 13.64 7.63 -7.56
CA LEU A 307 12.20 7.50 -7.82
C LEU A 307 11.38 8.58 -7.09
N LYS A 308 11.78 8.95 -5.86
CA LYS A 308 11.15 10.06 -5.16
C LYS A 308 11.34 11.38 -5.90
N GLU A 309 12.54 11.67 -6.35
CA GLU A 309 12.84 12.89 -7.14
C GLU A 309 12.02 12.95 -8.43
N VAL A 310 11.90 11.82 -9.14
CA VAL A 310 11.06 11.71 -10.34
C VAL A 310 9.59 11.99 -10.01
N ALA A 311 9.06 11.42 -8.92
CA ALA A 311 7.69 11.64 -8.50
C ALA A 311 7.43 13.11 -8.11
N VAL A 312 8.35 13.73 -7.37
CA VAL A 312 8.27 15.16 -6.97
C VAL A 312 8.29 16.06 -8.20
N LYS A 313 9.17 15.78 -9.18
CA LYS A 313 9.24 16.52 -10.44
C LYS A 313 7.93 16.42 -11.22
N ALA A 314 7.39 15.22 -11.39
CA ALA A 314 6.11 15.00 -12.06
C ALA A 314 4.97 15.77 -11.37
N ALA A 315 4.94 15.77 -10.02
CA ALA A 315 3.98 16.57 -9.25
C ALA A 315 4.10 18.08 -9.51
N GLY A 316 5.32 18.59 -9.59
CA GLY A 316 5.58 20.01 -9.89
C GLY A 316 5.08 20.41 -11.29
N GLU A 317 5.26 19.56 -12.28
CA GLU A 317 4.76 19.77 -13.64
C GLU A 317 3.21 19.76 -13.68
N MET A 318 2.57 18.84 -12.97
CA MET A 318 1.09 18.79 -12.89
C MET A 318 0.52 20.03 -12.20
N LYS A 319 1.15 20.53 -11.12
CA LYS A 319 0.73 21.77 -10.45
C LYS A 319 0.79 22.97 -11.42
N LYS A 320 1.86 23.10 -12.20
CA LYS A 320 2.00 24.17 -13.20
C LYS A 320 0.90 24.11 -14.26
N GLN A 321 0.61 22.92 -14.81
CA GLN A 321 -0.42 22.76 -15.83
C GLN A 321 -1.83 23.11 -15.30
N ARG A 322 -2.15 22.72 -14.06
CA ARG A 322 -3.42 23.10 -13.41
C ARG A 322 -3.55 24.61 -13.23
N SER A 323 -2.48 25.29 -12.79
CA SER A 323 -2.51 26.74 -12.64
C SER A 323 -2.74 27.44 -13.96
N GLN A 324 -2.15 26.96 -15.05
CA GLN A 324 -2.35 27.49 -16.40
C GLN A 324 -3.79 27.23 -16.93
N ALA A 325 -4.33 26.02 -16.71
CA ALA A 325 -5.68 25.70 -17.10
C ALA A 325 -6.77 26.51 -16.36
N ARG A 326 -6.48 26.91 -15.09
CA ARG A 326 -7.36 27.79 -14.30
C ARG A 326 -7.28 29.26 -14.69
N SER A 327 -6.20 29.68 -15.33
CA SER A 327 -5.95 31.07 -15.76
C SER A 327 -6.35 31.30 -17.22
N ALA A 328 -6.72 30.25 -17.94
CA ALA A 328 -7.26 30.38 -19.28
C ALA A 328 -8.72 30.87 -19.20
N PRO A 329 -9.09 31.93 -19.98
CA PRO A 329 -10.38 32.61 -19.93
C PRO A 329 -11.56 31.71 -20.37
#